data_b2915ad137de2b5855c2f5ba05558d2a
#
_entry.id   b2915ad137de2b5855c2f5ba05558d2a
#
_cell.length_a   1.000
_cell.length_b   1.000
_cell.length_c   1.000
_cell.angle_alpha   90.00
_cell.angle_beta   90.00
_cell.angle_gamma   90.00
#
_symmetry.space_group_name_H-M   'P 1'
#
loop_
_entity.id
_entity.type
_entity.pdbx_description
1 polymer ?
#
loop_
_entity_poly.entity_id
_entity_poly.type
_entity_poly.pdbx_seq_one_letter_code
_entity_poly.pdbx_strand_id
1 'polypeptide(L)'
;MYNLLGELCVCILAFILIINTVTSFYLGDRRNLWFFLCASLGFFAPFTNILSIKCITSFPDCSVTYATFIAEVYFLLIGLQMMTYAFYCYAFVSPSKKHKKQFYCFLAVPFIIYSLIVLMNIKTGWIFHYDPVNGYTRGPLKFITYATSSIYIATVIVTIIIHRKITSRRIFTVFLAYPIICISITAIQFFSPYNVMTGLASFAPLILMYFGVQSEQIAHDFATGAFTEKQLPNFLKNKSHGYCLTVISIENYDAYLRDFKQIETDKMMLLLTKDLSRTYGRKIFRLTKKLAVLTRTLDEVKETINGFMEHQKHEKNFRVTPELISASVCIPENAETYEQATEILQQLLLKVLRRSDYAWNSLRRKA
;
A
#
# COMPACT_ATOMS: atom_id res chain seq x y z
N MET A 1 -35.48 6.93 13.40
CA MET A 1 -34.68 7.31 12.23
C MET A 1 -33.26 6.79 12.42
N TYR A 2 -32.70 6.08 11.48
CA TYR A 2 -31.32 5.57 11.59
C TYR A 2 -30.30 6.71 11.44
N ASN A 3 -29.29 6.72 12.30
CA ASN A 3 -28.18 7.67 12.19
C ASN A 3 -27.09 7.08 11.25
N LEU A 4 -26.94 7.67 10.08
CA LEU A 4 -26.00 7.24 9.02
C LEU A 4 -24.70 8.05 9.01
N LEU A 5 -24.53 9.01 9.93
CA LEU A 5 -23.37 9.90 9.94
C LEU A 5 -22.05 9.11 10.04
N GLY A 6 -22.05 8.06 10.86
CA GLY A 6 -20.88 7.17 11.00
C GLY A 6 -20.47 6.51 9.68
N GLU A 7 -21.43 5.96 8.94
CA GLU A 7 -21.18 5.32 7.65
C GLU A 7 -20.69 6.33 6.59
N LEU A 8 -21.24 7.53 6.57
CA LEU A 8 -20.81 8.60 5.65
C LEU A 8 -19.36 9.04 5.95
N CYS A 9 -19.02 9.25 7.22
CA CYS A 9 -17.66 9.56 7.63
C CYS A 9 -16.67 8.46 7.20
N VAL A 10 -17.06 7.20 7.36
CA VAL A 10 -16.24 6.06 6.92
C VAL A 10 -16.03 6.07 5.41
N CYS A 11 -17.05 6.34 4.60
CA CYS A 11 -16.91 6.46 3.15
C CYS A 11 -15.89 7.54 2.77
N ILE A 12 -15.95 8.72 3.38
CA ILE A 12 -15.01 9.81 3.11
C ILE A 12 -13.58 9.40 3.48
N LEU A 13 -13.38 8.85 4.68
CA LEU A 13 -12.06 8.42 5.15
C LEU A 13 -11.49 7.27 4.32
N ALA A 14 -12.33 6.30 3.92
CA ALA A 14 -11.94 5.20 3.06
C ALA A 14 -11.52 5.70 1.67
N PHE A 15 -12.22 6.67 1.11
CA PHE A 15 -11.86 7.28 -0.17
C PHE A 15 -10.50 7.98 -0.10
N ILE A 16 -10.24 8.75 0.96
CA ILE A 16 -8.92 9.37 1.21
C ILE A 16 -7.84 8.28 1.31
N LEU A 17 -8.12 7.19 2.02
CA LEU A 17 -7.17 6.09 2.18
C LEU A 17 -6.88 5.37 0.85
N ILE A 18 -7.87 5.20 -0.02
CA ILE A 18 -7.72 4.65 -1.37
C ILE A 18 -6.78 5.53 -2.21
N ILE A 19 -7.04 6.85 -2.27
CA ILE A 19 -6.19 7.80 -2.99
C ILE A 19 -4.75 7.71 -2.49
N ASN A 20 -4.56 7.77 -1.17
CA ASN A 20 -3.24 7.67 -0.58
C ASN A 20 -2.55 6.34 -0.91
N THR A 21 -3.30 5.23 -0.88
CA THR A 21 -2.75 3.90 -1.21
C THR A 21 -2.28 3.83 -2.66
N VAL A 22 -3.07 4.33 -3.60
CA VAL A 22 -2.71 4.32 -5.03
C VAL A 22 -1.52 5.22 -5.33
N THR A 23 -1.42 6.37 -4.67
CA THR A 23 -0.35 7.34 -4.91
C THR A 23 0.96 7.01 -4.22
N SER A 24 0.91 6.39 -3.03
CA SER A 24 2.08 6.19 -2.16
C SER A 24 2.67 4.79 -2.20
N PHE A 25 1.91 3.78 -2.65
CA PHE A 25 2.35 2.38 -2.58
C PHE A 25 2.52 1.73 -3.95
N TYR A 26 3.48 0.81 -4.04
CA TYR A 26 3.62 -0.05 -5.22
C TYR A 26 2.64 -1.23 -5.13
N LEU A 27 1.59 -1.20 -5.95
CA LEU A 27 0.52 -2.21 -5.96
C LEU A 27 0.97 -3.58 -6.52
N GLY A 28 2.15 -3.69 -7.12
CA GLY A 28 2.74 -4.97 -7.50
C GLY A 28 3.19 -5.84 -6.31
N ASP A 29 3.34 -5.27 -5.11
CA ASP A 29 3.50 -6.05 -3.88
C ASP A 29 2.12 -6.57 -3.42
N ARG A 30 2.03 -7.89 -3.19
CA ARG A 30 0.80 -8.54 -2.74
C ARG A 30 0.22 -7.95 -1.45
N ARG A 31 1.09 -7.49 -0.53
CA ARG A 31 0.65 -6.87 0.73
C ARG A 31 -0.07 -5.56 0.48
N ASN A 32 0.50 -4.72 -0.38
CA ASN A 32 -0.11 -3.45 -0.77
C ASN A 32 -1.39 -3.66 -1.56
N LEU A 33 -1.44 -4.68 -2.43
CA LEU A 33 -2.64 -5.04 -3.16
C LEU A 33 -3.78 -5.48 -2.23
N TRP A 34 -3.52 -6.35 -1.25
CA TRP A 34 -4.52 -6.75 -0.27
C TRP A 34 -5.00 -5.58 0.58
N PHE A 35 -4.09 -4.68 0.96
CA PHE A 35 -4.47 -3.46 1.69
C PHE A 35 -5.36 -2.54 0.84
N PHE A 36 -5.02 -2.34 -0.43
CA PHE A 36 -5.84 -1.58 -1.39
C PHE A 36 -7.25 -2.18 -1.52
N LEU A 37 -7.35 -3.50 -1.64
CA LEU A 37 -8.65 -4.18 -1.68
C LEU A 37 -9.44 -4.02 -0.37
N CYS A 38 -8.78 -4.11 0.79
CA CYS A 38 -9.43 -3.83 2.08
C CYS A 38 -9.95 -2.38 2.15
N ALA A 39 -9.18 -1.39 1.71
CA ALA A 39 -9.60 0.00 1.69
C ALA A 39 -10.76 0.24 0.72
N SER A 40 -10.72 -0.39 -0.46
CA SER A 40 -11.81 -0.30 -1.46
C SER A 40 -13.11 -0.91 -0.93
N LEU A 41 -13.04 -2.09 -0.32
CA LEU A 41 -14.20 -2.71 0.32
C LEU A 41 -14.68 -1.92 1.53
N GLY A 42 -13.76 -1.26 2.27
CA GLY A 42 -14.07 -0.31 3.34
C GLY A 42 -14.82 0.94 2.87
N PHE A 43 -14.80 1.25 1.57
CA PHE A 43 -15.63 2.27 0.94
C PHE A 43 -16.96 1.69 0.44
N PHE A 44 -16.91 0.63 -0.39
CA PHE A 44 -18.11 0.11 -1.06
C PHE A 44 -19.11 -0.55 -0.12
N ALA A 45 -18.67 -1.23 0.95
CA ALA A 45 -19.58 -1.87 1.89
C ALA A 45 -20.42 -0.84 2.68
N PRO A 46 -19.85 0.19 3.36
CA PRO A 46 -20.69 1.21 4.02
C PRO A 46 -21.49 2.05 3.03
N PHE A 47 -20.98 2.30 1.80
CA PHE A 47 -21.75 2.99 0.78
C PHE A 47 -23.02 2.22 0.39
N THR A 48 -22.92 0.93 0.12
CA THR A 48 -24.09 0.08 -0.15
C THR A 48 -24.99 -0.08 1.06
N ASN A 49 -24.43 -0.05 2.29
CA ASN A 49 -25.22 -0.04 3.52
C ASN A 49 -26.11 1.21 3.62
N ILE A 50 -25.56 2.40 3.32
CA ILE A 50 -26.32 3.65 3.27
C ILE A 50 -27.49 3.54 2.29
N LEU A 51 -27.24 2.99 1.10
CA LEU A 51 -28.28 2.80 0.09
C LEU A 51 -29.35 1.80 0.58
N SER A 52 -28.94 0.68 1.16
CA SER A 52 -29.84 -0.32 1.73
C SER A 52 -30.76 0.29 2.82
N ILE A 53 -30.18 1.06 3.76
CA ILE A 53 -30.95 1.70 4.82
C ILE A 53 -31.89 2.77 4.27
N LYS A 54 -31.48 3.52 3.24
CA LYS A 54 -32.39 4.45 2.55
C LYS A 54 -33.58 3.72 1.94
N CYS A 55 -33.37 2.58 1.28
CA CYS A 55 -34.47 1.76 0.77
C CYS A 55 -35.41 1.27 1.88
N ILE A 56 -34.85 0.85 3.03
CA ILE A 56 -35.65 0.45 4.20
C ILE A 56 -36.50 1.61 4.72
N THR A 57 -35.94 2.81 4.80
CA THR A 57 -36.64 3.99 5.38
C THR A 57 -37.64 4.62 4.41
N SER A 58 -37.44 4.44 3.09
CA SER A 58 -38.34 4.95 2.04
C SER A 58 -39.38 3.91 1.57
N PHE A 59 -39.51 2.80 2.28
CA PHE A 59 -40.53 1.79 1.98
C PHE A 59 -41.92 2.33 2.31
N PRO A 60 -43.00 2.15 1.46
CA PRO A 60 -43.04 1.29 0.25
C PRO A 60 -42.64 1.94 -1.07
N ASP A 61 -42.18 3.18 -1.11
CA ASP A 61 -41.84 3.89 -2.35
C ASP A 61 -40.65 3.26 -3.08
N CYS A 62 -39.80 2.51 -2.38
CA CYS A 62 -38.69 1.77 -2.97
C CYS A 62 -39.16 0.38 -3.47
N SER A 63 -38.79 0.01 -4.70
CA SER A 63 -39.08 -1.33 -5.24
C SER A 63 -38.45 -2.43 -4.35
N VAL A 64 -39.26 -3.42 -3.98
CA VAL A 64 -38.80 -4.60 -3.20
C VAL A 64 -37.62 -5.30 -3.86
N THR A 65 -37.64 -5.47 -5.18
CA THR A 65 -36.54 -6.10 -5.92
C THR A 65 -35.24 -5.31 -5.80
N TYR A 66 -35.30 -3.98 -5.93
CA TYR A 66 -34.14 -3.12 -5.81
C TYR A 66 -33.60 -3.11 -4.38
N ALA A 67 -34.47 -3.00 -3.38
CA ALA A 67 -34.10 -3.03 -1.98
C ALA A 67 -33.41 -4.35 -1.58
N THR A 68 -33.97 -5.49 -2.04
CA THR A 68 -33.38 -6.82 -1.83
C THR A 68 -32.00 -6.92 -2.49
N PHE A 69 -31.87 -6.50 -3.75
CA PHE A 69 -30.60 -6.54 -4.48
C PHE A 69 -29.49 -5.73 -3.78
N ILE A 70 -29.79 -4.48 -3.38
CA ILE A 70 -28.79 -3.64 -2.67
C ILE A 70 -28.39 -4.23 -1.34
N ALA A 71 -29.36 -4.77 -0.57
CA ALA A 71 -29.05 -5.41 0.70
C ALA A 71 -28.17 -6.66 0.52
N GLU A 72 -28.41 -7.46 -0.51
CA GLU A 72 -27.56 -8.62 -0.78
C GLU A 72 -26.16 -8.26 -1.23
N VAL A 73 -26.01 -7.26 -2.10
CA VAL A 73 -24.70 -6.71 -2.46
C VAL A 73 -23.94 -6.26 -1.22
N TYR A 74 -24.60 -5.57 -0.29
CA TYR A 74 -24.01 -5.17 0.98
C TYR A 74 -23.51 -6.37 1.80
N PHE A 75 -24.33 -7.42 1.97
CA PHE A 75 -23.92 -8.61 2.71
C PHE A 75 -22.73 -9.33 2.04
N LEU A 76 -22.71 -9.43 0.72
CA LEU A 76 -21.60 -10.02 -0.02
C LEU A 76 -20.31 -9.20 0.16
N LEU A 77 -20.39 -7.86 0.09
CA LEU A 77 -19.24 -6.98 0.28
C LEU A 77 -18.64 -7.07 1.69
N ILE A 78 -19.47 -7.16 2.73
CA ILE A 78 -19.00 -7.37 4.10
C ILE A 78 -18.26 -8.72 4.23
N GLY A 79 -18.82 -9.81 3.71
CA GLY A 79 -18.17 -11.11 3.74
C GLY A 79 -16.83 -11.11 2.99
N LEU A 80 -16.79 -10.46 1.82
CA LEU A 80 -15.58 -10.29 1.03
C LEU A 80 -14.52 -9.46 1.76
N GLN A 81 -14.94 -8.43 2.50
CA GLN A 81 -14.04 -7.59 3.29
C GLN A 81 -13.37 -8.38 4.41
N MET A 82 -14.12 -9.24 5.13
CA MET A 82 -13.59 -10.11 6.19
C MET A 82 -12.54 -11.09 5.63
N MET A 83 -12.82 -11.73 4.50
CA MET A 83 -11.90 -12.63 3.81
C MET A 83 -10.63 -11.90 3.35
N THR A 84 -10.79 -10.76 2.68
CA THR A 84 -9.67 -9.96 2.16
C THR A 84 -8.77 -9.48 3.29
N TYR A 85 -9.36 -9.13 4.43
CA TYR A 85 -8.63 -8.78 5.63
C TYR A 85 -7.78 -9.93 6.18
N ALA A 86 -8.34 -11.14 6.25
CA ALA A 86 -7.59 -12.32 6.66
C ALA A 86 -6.44 -12.63 5.67
N PHE A 87 -6.63 -12.43 4.38
CA PHE A 87 -5.58 -12.53 3.38
C PHE A 87 -4.46 -11.51 3.59
N TYR A 88 -4.82 -10.27 3.89
CA TYR A 88 -3.88 -9.22 4.22
C TYR A 88 -3.02 -9.57 5.45
N CYS A 89 -3.65 -9.99 6.55
CA CYS A 89 -2.95 -10.43 7.76
C CYS A 89 -1.98 -11.57 7.45
N TYR A 90 -2.42 -12.59 6.73
CA TYR A 90 -1.59 -13.73 6.36
C TYR A 90 -0.41 -13.33 5.47
N ALA A 91 -0.60 -12.39 4.54
CA ALA A 91 0.46 -11.89 3.67
C ALA A 91 1.60 -11.22 4.45
N PHE A 92 1.30 -10.62 5.61
CA PHE A 92 2.30 -10.01 6.49
C PHE A 92 3.03 -11.00 7.38
N VAL A 93 2.31 -11.97 7.91
CA VAL A 93 2.81 -12.85 8.98
C VAL A 93 3.55 -14.06 8.43
N SER A 94 3.22 -14.53 7.21
CA SER A 94 3.81 -15.76 6.63
C SER A 94 4.98 -15.46 5.69
N PRO A 95 6.24 -15.77 6.07
CA PRO A 95 7.40 -15.59 5.22
C PRO A 95 7.57 -16.69 4.16
N SER A 96 7.00 -17.89 4.39
CA SER A 96 7.24 -19.08 3.55
C SER A 96 6.40 -19.07 2.26
N LYS A 97 7.03 -19.43 1.12
CA LYS A 97 6.36 -19.58 -0.18
C LYS A 97 5.62 -20.93 -0.32
N LYS A 98 6.00 -21.96 0.45
CA LYS A 98 5.70 -23.38 0.18
C LYS A 98 4.22 -23.80 0.30
N HIS A 99 3.39 -23.13 1.10
CA HIS A 99 1.99 -23.50 1.30
C HIS A 99 1.00 -22.35 1.16
N LYS A 100 1.44 -21.21 0.56
CA LYS A 100 0.58 -20.00 0.47
C LYS A 100 -0.73 -20.25 -0.27
N LYS A 101 -0.68 -20.96 -1.42
CA LYS A 101 -1.88 -21.21 -2.24
C LYS A 101 -2.92 -22.04 -1.50
N GLN A 102 -2.51 -23.10 -0.81
CA GLN A 102 -3.40 -23.96 -0.05
C GLN A 102 -4.07 -23.21 1.11
N PHE A 103 -3.31 -22.35 1.81
CA PHE A 103 -3.86 -21.57 2.90
C PHE A 103 -4.84 -20.50 2.43
N TYR A 104 -4.58 -19.82 1.31
CA TYR A 104 -5.57 -18.90 0.71
C TYR A 104 -6.84 -19.62 0.28
N CYS A 105 -6.73 -20.82 -0.30
CA CYS A 105 -7.90 -21.65 -0.60
C CYS A 105 -8.69 -22.00 0.66
N PHE A 106 -8.01 -22.39 1.73
CA PHE A 106 -8.66 -22.69 3.01
C PHE A 106 -9.37 -21.48 3.61
N LEU A 107 -8.72 -20.29 3.58
CA LEU A 107 -9.32 -19.05 4.05
C LEU A 107 -10.53 -18.60 3.21
N ALA A 108 -10.61 -18.99 1.94
CA ALA A 108 -11.75 -18.65 1.08
C ALA A 108 -13.00 -19.48 1.39
N VAL A 109 -12.87 -20.68 1.98
CA VAL A 109 -14.00 -21.60 2.22
C VAL A 109 -15.14 -20.97 3.04
N PRO A 110 -14.90 -20.31 4.20
CA PRO A 110 -15.99 -19.68 4.95
C PRO A 110 -16.74 -18.60 4.12
N PHE A 111 -16.04 -17.83 3.30
CA PHE A 111 -16.65 -16.84 2.42
C PHE A 111 -17.50 -17.48 1.33
N ILE A 112 -17.02 -18.58 0.73
CA ILE A 112 -17.77 -19.30 -0.31
C ILE A 112 -19.08 -19.82 0.27
N ILE A 113 -19.06 -20.46 1.45
CA ILE A 113 -20.26 -20.94 2.14
C ILE A 113 -21.21 -19.78 2.47
N TYR A 114 -20.65 -18.70 3.03
CA TYR A 114 -21.42 -17.49 3.36
C TYR A 114 -22.09 -16.88 2.12
N SER A 115 -21.34 -16.72 1.02
CA SER A 115 -21.88 -16.12 -0.20
C SER A 115 -22.97 -16.97 -0.84
N LEU A 116 -22.85 -18.31 -0.79
CA LEU A 116 -23.93 -19.21 -1.24
C LEU A 116 -25.20 -19.00 -0.40
N ILE A 117 -25.09 -18.89 0.93
CA ILE A 117 -26.25 -18.62 1.79
C ILE A 117 -26.88 -17.25 1.49
N VAL A 118 -26.05 -16.21 1.27
CA VAL A 118 -26.53 -14.88 0.88
C VAL A 118 -27.24 -14.93 -0.46
N LEU A 119 -26.70 -15.57 -1.48
CA LEU A 119 -27.35 -15.70 -2.81
C LEU A 119 -28.65 -16.51 -2.76
N MET A 120 -28.70 -17.53 -1.89
CA MET A 120 -29.94 -18.28 -1.68
C MET A 120 -31.03 -17.45 -0.97
N ASN A 121 -30.64 -16.39 -0.26
CA ASN A 121 -31.57 -15.52 0.48
C ASN A 121 -32.62 -14.88 -0.42
N ILE A 122 -32.31 -14.59 -1.70
CA ILE A 122 -33.26 -14.05 -2.70
C ILE A 122 -34.57 -14.88 -2.75
N LYS A 123 -34.42 -16.20 -2.65
CA LYS A 123 -35.57 -17.12 -2.73
C LYS A 123 -36.11 -17.55 -1.37
N THR A 124 -35.25 -17.61 -0.37
CA THR A 124 -35.57 -18.23 0.92
C THR A 124 -35.92 -17.25 2.02
N GLY A 125 -35.46 -16.00 1.93
CA GLY A 125 -35.62 -15.02 3.00
C GLY A 125 -34.95 -15.39 4.31
N TRP A 126 -33.92 -16.28 4.28
CA TRP A 126 -33.30 -16.82 5.50
C TRP A 126 -32.54 -15.75 6.33
N ILE A 127 -31.96 -14.77 5.68
CA ILE A 127 -31.19 -13.71 6.37
C ILE A 127 -32.12 -12.51 6.63
N PHE A 128 -32.83 -12.08 5.59
CA PHE A 128 -33.81 -11.00 5.61
C PHE A 128 -34.79 -11.15 4.46
N HIS A 129 -35.94 -10.54 4.57
CA HIS A 129 -36.88 -10.39 3.46
C HIS A 129 -37.63 -9.06 3.57
N TYR A 130 -38.16 -8.59 2.45
CA TYR A 130 -39.04 -7.43 2.39
C TYR A 130 -40.48 -7.89 2.24
N ASP A 131 -41.29 -7.65 3.26
CA ASP A 131 -42.72 -7.89 3.25
C ASP A 131 -43.44 -6.65 2.74
N PRO A 132 -44.44 -6.77 1.82
CA PRO A 132 -45.19 -5.63 1.32
C PRO A 132 -45.90 -4.80 2.37
N VAL A 133 -46.27 -5.39 3.53
CA VAL A 133 -46.99 -4.76 4.62
C VAL A 133 -46.06 -4.31 5.74
N ASN A 134 -45.16 -5.19 6.17
CA ASN A 134 -44.30 -4.98 7.33
C ASN A 134 -42.92 -4.38 6.98
N GLY A 135 -42.60 -4.23 5.70
CA GLY A 135 -41.31 -3.75 5.24
C GLY A 135 -40.18 -4.76 5.48
N TYR A 136 -39.02 -4.26 5.87
CA TYR A 136 -37.83 -5.10 6.14
C TYR A 136 -38.01 -5.94 7.41
N THR A 137 -37.85 -7.26 7.26
CA THR A 137 -37.90 -8.21 8.36
C THR A 137 -36.66 -9.11 8.37
N ARG A 138 -36.19 -9.46 9.57
CA ARG A 138 -35.01 -10.31 9.76
C ARG A 138 -35.40 -11.78 9.74
N GLY A 139 -34.68 -12.58 8.95
CA GLY A 139 -34.87 -14.02 8.86
C GLY A 139 -34.20 -14.84 9.98
N PRO A 140 -34.36 -16.16 9.98
CA PRO A 140 -33.80 -17.07 10.99
C PRO A 140 -32.27 -17.08 11.01
N LEU A 141 -31.61 -16.87 9.87
CA LEU A 141 -30.14 -16.85 9.76
C LEU A 141 -29.54 -15.42 9.88
N LYS A 142 -30.25 -14.47 10.51
CA LYS A 142 -29.80 -13.08 10.69
C LYS A 142 -28.41 -12.93 11.35
N PHE A 143 -27.94 -13.96 12.07
CA PHE A 143 -26.63 -13.95 12.74
C PHE A 143 -25.49 -14.54 11.90
N ILE A 144 -25.74 -14.99 10.66
CA ILE A 144 -24.73 -15.67 9.82
C ILE A 144 -23.51 -14.78 9.56
N THR A 145 -23.70 -13.46 9.39
CA THR A 145 -22.61 -12.49 9.20
C THR A 145 -21.72 -12.43 10.43
N TYR A 146 -22.30 -12.42 11.64
CA TYR A 146 -21.53 -12.42 12.90
C TYR A 146 -20.77 -13.74 13.08
N ALA A 147 -21.38 -14.88 12.74
CA ALA A 147 -20.72 -16.19 12.81
C ALA A 147 -19.52 -16.25 11.87
N THR A 148 -19.69 -15.81 10.62
CA THR A 148 -18.61 -15.75 9.63
C THR A 148 -17.49 -14.78 10.07
N SER A 149 -17.84 -13.61 10.62
CA SER A 149 -16.89 -12.65 11.19
C SER A 149 -16.07 -13.29 12.31
N SER A 150 -16.72 -14.00 13.24
CA SER A 150 -16.06 -14.68 14.35
C SER A 150 -15.06 -15.74 13.87
N ILE A 151 -15.38 -16.49 12.81
CA ILE A 151 -14.46 -17.45 12.18
C ILE A 151 -13.22 -16.75 11.65
N TYR A 152 -13.37 -15.63 10.92
CA TYR A 152 -12.24 -14.87 10.39
C TYR A 152 -11.40 -14.24 11.50
N ILE A 153 -12.03 -13.65 12.53
CA ILE A 153 -11.34 -13.09 13.70
C ILE A 153 -10.52 -14.17 14.40
N ALA A 154 -11.12 -15.33 14.68
CA ALA A 154 -10.42 -16.45 15.31
C ALA A 154 -9.24 -16.95 14.45
N THR A 155 -9.44 -17.07 13.14
CA THR A 155 -8.39 -17.48 12.21
C THR A 155 -7.22 -16.48 12.17
N VAL A 156 -7.49 -15.18 12.18
CA VAL A 156 -6.47 -14.15 12.26
C VAL A 156 -5.69 -14.25 13.57
N ILE A 157 -6.37 -14.33 14.71
CA ILE A 157 -5.74 -14.47 16.03
C ILE A 157 -4.83 -15.71 16.08
N VAL A 158 -5.34 -16.87 15.65
CA VAL A 158 -4.57 -18.13 15.61
C VAL A 158 -3.33 -17.98 14.70
N THR A 159 -3.50 -17.41 13.52
CA THR A 159 -2.39 -17.17 12.58
C THR A 159 -1.30 -16.31 13.20
N ILE A 160 -1.65 -15.23 13.88
CA ILE A 160 -0.71 -14.32 14.53
C ILE A 160 0.02 -15.00 15.69
N ILE A 161 -0.70 -15.77 16.51
CA ILE A 161 -0.13 -16.49 17.65
C ILE A 161 0.87 -17.57 17.19
N ILE A 162 0.54 -18.33 16.16
CA ILE A 162 1.43 -19.35 15.59
C ILE A 162 2.74 -18.70 15.09
N HIS A 163 2.65 -17.55 14.45
CA HIS A 163 3.80 -16.88 13.85
C HIS A 163 4.45 -15.82 14.77
N ARG A 164 4.09 -15.75 16.06
CA ARG A 164 4.57 -14.72 17.00
C ARG A 164 6.10 -14.59 17.10
N LYS A 165 6.82 -15.71 16.93
CA LYS A 165 8.29 -15.74 17.03
C LYS A 165 9.00 -15.06 15.85
N ILE A 166 8.34 -14.98 14.70
CA ILE A 166 8.90 -14.40 13.45
C ILE A 166 8.26 -13.07 13.09
N THR A 167 7.28 -12.61 13.85
CA THR A 167 6.56 -11.37 13.64
C THR A 167 7.09 -10.30 14.59
N SER A 168 7.33 -9.07 14.12
CA SER A 168 7.75 -7.97 14.97
C SER A 168 6.69 -7.66 16.03
N ARG A 169 7.12 -7.18 17.21
CA ARG A 169 6.19 -6.80 18.30
C ARG A 169 5.13 -5.81 17.83
N ARG A 170 5.52 -4.83 17.00
CA ARG A 170 4.61 -3.82 16.47
C ARG A 170 3.49 -4.44 15.63
N ILE A 171 3.85 -5.28 14.65
CA ILE A 171 2.89 -5.99 13.79
C ILE A 171 1.98 -6.87 14.64
N PHE A 172 2.54 -7.62 15.59
CA PHE A 172 1.77 -8.45 16.51
C PHE A 172 0.72 -7.63 17.28
N THR A 173 1.12 -6.51 17.89
CA THR A 173 0.20 -5.65 18.66
C THR A 173 -0.91 -5.06 17.79
N VAL A 174 -0.58 -4.56 16.60
CA VAL A 174 -1.55 -3.95 15.67
C VAL A 174 -2.59 -4.96 15.23
N PHE A 175 -2.17 -6.17 14.83
CA PHE A 175 -3.11 -7.21 14.41
C PHE A 175 -3.92 -7.80 15.56
N LEU A 176 -3.39 -7.81 16.79
CA LEU A 176 -4.16 -8.23 17.97
C LEU A 176 -5.18 -7.18 18.42
N ALA A 177 -4.87 -5.89 18.26
CA ALA A 177 -5.79 -4.80 18.58
C ALA A 177 -7.02 -4.77 17.65
N TYR A 178 -6.89 -5.27 16.42
CA TYR A 178 -7.98 -5.31 15.45
C TYR A 178 -9.25 -6.00 15.97
N PRO A 179 -9.21 -7.28 16.39
CA PRO A 179 -10.41 -7.96 16.91
C PRO A 179 -11.02 -7.23 18.12
N ILE A 180 -10.18 -6.68 18.98
CA ILE A 180 -10.65 -5.94 20.17
C ILE A 180 -11.49 -4.71 19.74
N ILE A 181 -11.00 -3.93 18.78
CA ILE A 181 -11.72 -2.76 18.24
C ILE A 181 -13.02 -3.20 17.58
N CYS A 182 -12.98 -4.24 16.72
CA CYS A 182 -14.19 -4.76 16.06
C CYS A 182 -15.26 -5.18 17.07
N ILE A 183 -14.89 -5.98 18.07
CA ILE A 183 -15.80 -6.47 19.10
C ILE A 183 -16.37 -5.29 19.92
N SER A 184 -15.53 -4.33 20.32
CA SER A 184 -15.96 -3.18 21.10
C SER A 184 -17.00 -2.32 20.35
N ILE A 185 -16.76 -2.01 19.08
CA ILE A 185 -17.69 -1.21 18.28
C ILE A 185 -18.98 -2.00 18.01
N THR A 186 -18.88 -3.30 17.72
CA THR A 186 -20.04 -4.16 17.52
C THR A 186 -20.89 -4.26 18.79
N ALA A 187 -20.27 -4.34 19.96
CA ALA A 187 -20.97 -4.33 21.24
C ALA A 187 -21.69 -3.00 21.47
N ILE A 188 -21.05 -1.85 21.19
CA ILE A 188 -21.71 -0.53 21.28
C ILE A 188 -22.93 -0.48 20.36
N GLN A 189 -22.79 -0.98 19.13
CA GLN A 189 -23.93 -1.01 18.17
C GLN A 189 -25.07 -1.90 18.67
N PHE A 190 -24.75 -3.02 19.35
CA PHE A 190 -25.77 -3.90 19.91
C PHE A 190 -26.65 -3.19 20.96
N PHE A 191 -26.04 -2.35 21.81
CA PHE A 191 -26.77 -1.53 22.79
C PHE A 191 -27.41 -0.27 22.21
N SER A 192 -27.02 0.15 21.02
CA SER A 192 -27.53 1.36 20.33
C SER A 192 -27.94 1.04 18.88
N PRO A 193 -29.05 0.30 18.69
CA PRO A 193 -29.40 -0.28 17.38
C PRO A 193 -29.76 0.75 16.29
N TYR A 194 -30.09 1.99 16.69
CA TYR A 194 -30.37 3.08 15.75
C TYR A 194 -29.12 3.77 15.21
N ASN A 195 -27.96 3.55 15.85
CA ASN A 195 -26.69 4.04 15.38
C ASN A 195 -26.02 2.96 14.50
N VAL A 196 -25.95 3.20 13.20
CA VAL A 196 -25.32 2.26 12.28
C VAL A 196 -23.81 2.49 12.34
N MET A 197 -23.07 1.52 12.86
CA MET A 197 -21.63 1.58 13.08
C MET A 197 -20.86 0.43 12.41
N THR A 198 -21.51 -0.32 11.53
CA THR A 198 -20.91 -1.51 10.91
C THR A 198 -19.68 -1.13 10.07
N GLY A 199 -19.76 -0.05 9.29
CA GLY A 199 -18.63 0.49 8.55
C GLY A 199 -17.49 0.94 9.47
N LEU A 200 -17.81 1.59 10.59
CA LEU A 200 -16.80 1.99 11.56
C LEU A 200 -16.10 0.79 12.19
N ALA A 201 -16.82 -0.27 12.52
CA ALA A 201 -16.26 -1.50 13.08
C ALA A 201 -15.26 -2.18 12.13
N SER A 202 -15.51 -2.09 10.82
CA SER A 202 -14.63 -2.65 9.80
C SER A 202 -13.49 -1.72 9.39
N PHE A 203 -13.68 -0.41 9.45
CA PHE A 203 -12.75 0.59 8.95
C PHE A 203 -11.75 1.11 10.00
N ALA A 204 -12.18 1.28 11.27
CA ALA A 204 -11.28 1.76 12.32
C ALA A 204 -10.03 0.89 12.51
N PRO A 205 -10.13 -0.44 12.48
CA PRO A 205 -8.96 -1.30 12.47
C PRO A 205 -8.07 -1.15 11.22
N LEU A 206 -8.65 -0.83 10.08
CA LEU A 206 -7.89 -0.60 8.85
C LEU A 206 -7.02 0.67 8.95
N ILE A 207 -7.54 1.73 9.58
CA ILE A 207 -6.75 2.93 9.92
C ILE A 207 -5.57 2.56 10.83
N LEU A 208 -5.83 1.77 11.88
CA LEU A 208 -4.76 1.31 12.77
C LEU A 208 -3.67 0.54 12.01
N MET A 209 -4.06 -0.30 11.05
CA MET A 209 -3.10 -1.01 10.20
C MET A 209 -2.34 -0.10 9.25
N TYR A 210 -3.02 0.89 8.70
CA TYR A 210 -2.34 1.89 7.87
C TYR A 210 -1.19 2.54 8.65
N PHE A 211 -1.46 3.12 9.81
CA PHE A 211 -0.45 3.79 10.62
C PHE A 211 0.55 2.84 11.28
N GLY A 212 0.10 1.66 11.70
CA GLY A 212 0.91 0.69 12.43
C GLY A 212 1.85 -0.14 11.55
N VAL A 213 1.46 -0.42 10.33
CA VAL A 213 2.15 -1.38 9.47
C VAL A 213 2.39 -0.83 8.07
N GLN A 214 1.35 -0.31 7.42
CA GLN A 214 1.39 0.02 6.01
C GLN A 214 2.20 1.29 5.72
N SER A 215 2.15 2.30 6.58
CA SER A 215 2.88 3.56 6.41
C SER A 215 4.40 3.38 6.28
N GLU A 216 4.96 2.31 6.84
CA GLU A 216 6.39 1.97 6.68
C GLU A 216 6.75 1.44 5.28
N GLN A 217 5.75 1.13 4.46
CA GLN A 217 5.93 0.59 3.12
C GLN A 217 5.70 1.63 2.02
N ILE A 218 5.74 2.92 2.35
CA ILE A 218 5.64 4.00 1.38
C ILE A 218 6.65 3.76 0.27
N ALA A 219 6.15 3.68 -0.97
CA ALA A 219 6.95 3.30 -2.12
C ALA A 219 7.75 4.48 -2.68
N HIS A 220 7.27 5.70 -2.48
CA HIS A 220 7.85 6.91 -3.08
C HIS A 220 8.46 7.84 -2.03
N ASP A 221 9.61 8.41 -2.36
CA ASP A 221 10.24 9.49 -1.61
C ASP A 221 9.48 10.80 -1.84
N PHE A 222 9.06 11.46 -0.76
CA PHE A 222 8.24 12.67 -0.84
C PHE A 222 8.94 13.85 -1.51
N ALA A 223 10.27 13.96 -1.36
CA ALA A 223 11.03 15.08 -1.89
C ALA A 223 11.24 14.96 -3.41
N THR A 224 11.42 13.75 -3.93
CA THR A 224 11.81 13.53 -5.32
C THR A 224 10.74 12.82 -6.15
N GLY A 225 9.78 12.13 -5.53
CA GLY A 225 8.80 11.27 -6.21
C GLY A 225 9.40 9.96 -6.75
N ALA A 226 10.71 9.72 -6.59
CA ALA A 226 11.35 8.46 -6.92
C ALA A 226 10.89 7.33 -5.99
N PHE A 227 11.06 6.08 -6.39
CA PHE A 227 10.84 4.97 -5.48
C PHE A 227 11.85 4.99 -4.33
N THR A 228 11.44 4.57 -3.14
CA THR A 228 12.36 4.40 -2.01
C THR A 228 13.27 3.19 -2.25
N GLU A 229 14.45 3.19 -1.63
CA GLU A 229 15.42 2.09 -1.67
C GLU A 229 14.80 0.72 -1.32
N LYS A 230 13.86 0.70 -0.37
CA LYS A 230 13.15 -0.53 0.04
C LYS A 230 12.39 -1.23 -1.10
N GLN A 231 12.05 -0.51 -2.16
CA GLN A 231 11.34 -1.08 -3.31
C GLN A 231 12.29 -1.73 -4.33
N LEU A 232 13.56 -1.34 -4.35
CA LEU A 232 14.52 -1.82 -5.33
C LEU A 232 14.62 -3.36 -5.39
N PRO A 233 14.74 -4.12 -4.28
CA PRO A 233 14.74 -5.57 -4.32
C PRO A 233 13.47 -6.19 -4.94
N ASN A 234 12.31 -5.56 -4.74
CA ASN A 234 11.04 -6.04 -5.30
C ASN A 234 11.00 -5.90 -6.83
N PHE A 235 11.56 -4.81 -7.37
CA PHE A 235 11.70 -4.63 -8.81
C PHE A 235 12.68 -5.62 -9.43
N LEU A 236 13.72 -5.99 -8.71
CA LEU A 236 14.75 -6.92 -9.20
C LEU A 236 14.29 -8.38 -9.20
N LYS A 237 13.52 -8.80 -8.19
CA LYS A 237 12.98 -10.17 -8.07
C LYS A 237 12.11 -10.61 -9.26
N ASN A 238 11.50 -9.66 -9.96
CA ASN A 238 10.56 -9.93 -11.05
C ASN A 238 11.22 -9.87 -12.43
N LYS A 239 12.54 -9.69 -12.51
CA LYS A 239 13.25 -9.60 -13.80
C LYS A 239 13.99 -10.88 -14.11
N SER A 240 13.56 -11.55 -15.19
CA SER A 240 14.21 -12.73 -15.77
C SER A 240 15.33 -12.39 -16.77
N HIS A 241 15.48 -11.11 -17.15
CA HIS A 241 16.45 -10.63 -18.13
C HIS A 241 17.48 -9.72 -17.48
N GLY A 242 18.70 -9.66 -18.04
CA GLY A 242 19.77 -8.78 -17.57
C GLY A 242 19.35 -7.31 -17.47
N TYR A 243 19.92 -6.60 -16.51
CA TYR A 243 19.68 -5.18 -16.28
C TYR A 243 20.95 -4.50 -15.75
N CYS A 244 21.06 -3.21 -16.02
CA CYS A 244 22.12 -2.37 -15.49
C CYS A 244 21.56 -1.47 -14.38
N LEU A 245 22.24 -1.44 -13.24
CA LEU A 245 21.95 -0.55 -12.12
C LEU A 245 22.97 0.59 -12.15
N THR A 246 22.51 1.79 -12.46
CA THR A 246 23.32 3.00 -12.42
C THR A 246 23.00 3.80 -11.19
N VAL A 247 23.99 4.10 -10.36
CA VAL A 247 23.86 4.95 -9.18
C VAL A 247 24.47 6.31 -9.49
N ILE A 248 23.71 7.38 -9.22
CA ILE A 248 24.05 8.78 -9.45
C ILE A 248 24.14 9.47 -8.10
N SER A 249 25.22 10.20 -7.86
CA SER A 249 25.44 10.98 -6.65
C SER A 249 25.86 12.40 -6.99
N ILE A 250 25.52 13.35 -6.14
CA ILE A 250 26.13 14.70 -6.18
C ILE A 250 27.57 14.56 -5.65
N GLU A 251 28.52 15.08 -6.40
CA GLU A 251 29.89 15.17 -5.93
C GLU A 251 29.95 16.10 -4.71
N ASN A 252 30.70 15.69 -3.68
CA ASN A 252 30.79 16.43 -2.41
C ASN A 252 29.43 16.77 -1.79
N TYR A 253 28.48 15.82 -1.81
CA TYR A 253 27.09 15.98 -1.32
C TYR A 253 27.02 16.69 0.04
N ASP A 254 27.87 16.33 0.99
CA ASP A 254 27.85 16.91 2.34
C ASP A 254 28.34 18.37 2.36
N ALA A 255 29.27 18.75 1.51
CA ALA A 255 29.68 20.14 1.32
C ALA A 255 28.55 20.94 0.65
N TYR A 256 27.95 20.41 -0.42
CA TYR A 256 26.83 21.03 -1.10
C TYR A 256 25.62 21.23 -0.16
N LEU A 257 25.31 20.25 0.67
CA LEU A 257 24.24 20.34 1.66
C LEU A 257 24.48 21.40 2.74
N ARG A 258 25.72 21.57 3.19
CA ARG A 258 26.09 22.61 4.15
C ARG A 258 25.95 24.01 3.57
N ASP A 259 26.37 24.20 2.32
CA ASP A 259 26.42 25.50 1.68
C ASP A 259 25.05 25.95 1.14
N PHE A 260 24.22 25.01 0.66
CA PHE A 260 22.95 25.31 -0.04
C PHE A 260 21.70 24.81 0.67
N LYS A 261 21.81 24.14 1.83
CA LYS A 261 20.72 23.57 2.64
C LYS A 261 19.97 22.42 1.94
N GLN A 262 19.18 21.70 2.71
CA GLN A 262 18.40 20.54 2.26
C GLN A 262 17.45 20.86 1.10
N ILE A 263 16.81 22.02 1.11
CA ILE A 263 15.80 22.41 0.12
C ILE A 263 16.39 22.49 -1.30
N GLU A 264 17.58 23.07 -1.47
CA GLU A 264 18.24 23.17 -2.78
C GLU A 264 18.71 21.78 -3.26
N THR A 265 19.20 20.97 -2.35
CA THR A 265 19.64 19.60 -2.64
C THR A 265 18.44 18.72 -3.08
N ASP A 266 17.31 18.82 -2.38
CA ASP A 266 16.09 18.06 -2.74
C ASP A 266 15.50 18.57 -4.05
N LYS A 267 15.53 19.89 -4.32
CA LYS A 267 15.13 20.48 -5.62
C LYS A 267 15.96 19.92 -6.76
N MET A 268 17.28 19.82 -6.59
CA MET A 268 18.19 19.24 -7.58
C MET A 268 17.83 17.78 -7.86
N MET A 269 17.68 17.00 -6.81
CA MET A 269 17.30 15.60 -6.92
C MET A 269 15.92 15.41 -7.55
N LEU A 270 14.96 16.29 -7.26
CA LEU A 270 13.63 16.28 -7.88
C LEU A 270 13.72 16.56 -9.39
N LEU A 271 14.46 17.56 -9.81
CA LEU A 271 14.61 17.92 -11.23
C LEU A 271 15.30 16.80 -11.99
N LEU A 272 16.38 16.25 -11.45
CA LEU A 272 17.07 15.10 -12.02
C LEU A 272 16.15 13.86 -12.11
N THR A 273 15.36 13.60 -11.08
CA THR A 273 14.38 12.51 -11.09
C THR A 273 13.32 12.70 -12.16
N LYS A 274 12.83 13.93 -12.36
CA LYS A 274 11.86 14.25 -13.43
C LYS A 274 12.44 14.00 -14.81
N ASP A 275 13.66 14.43 -15.06
CA ASP A 275 14.33 14.28 -16.34
C ASP A 275 14.61 12.80 -16.64
N LEU A 276 15.17 12.09 -15.69
CA LEU A 276 15.39 10.64 -15.79
C LEU A 276 14.06 9.89 -15.98
N SER A 277 12.96 10.32 -15.33
CA SER A 277 11.66 9.64 -15.46
C SER A 277 11.01 9.82 -16.82
N ARG A 278 11.30 10.93 -17.54
CA ARG A 278 10.86 11.13 -18.91
C ARG A 278 11.51 10.11 -19.87
N THR A 279 12.79 9.80 -19.65
CA THR A 279 13.55 8.88 -20.50
C THR A 279 13.35 7.42 -20.10
N TYR A 280 13.42 7.09 -18.81
CA TYR A 280 13.44 5.70 -18.29
C TYR A 280 12.15 5.27 -17.60
N GLY A 281 11.14 6.15 -17.52
CA GLY A 281 9.89 5.87 -16.84
C GLY A 281 10.06 5.73 -15.32
N ARG A 282 9.17 4.98 -14.66
CA ARG A 282 9.14 4.79 -13.21
C ARG A 282 10.16 3.76 -12.71
N LYS A 283 11.45 3.87 -13.09
CA LYS A 283 12.52 2.91 -12.68
C LYS A 283 13.64 3.62 -11.92
N ILE A 284 13.29 4.66 -11.19
CA ILE A 284 14.23 5.52 -10.46
C ILE A 284 13.98 5.35 -8.97
N PHE A 285 15.06 5.19 -8.21
CA PHE A 285 15.06 4.91 -6.78
C PHE A 285 15.87 5.93 -6.02
N ARG A 286 15.36 6.43 -4.91
CA ARG A 286 16.07 7.30 -3.98
C ARG A 286 16.83 6.44 -2.97
N LEU A 287 18.16 6.49 -3.01
CA LEU A 287 19.08 5.85 -2.05
C LEU A 287 19.64 6.95 -1.15
N THR A 288 18.99 7.25 -0.04
CA THR A 288 19.40 8.29 0.93
C THR A 288 19.96 9.57 0.29
N LYS A 289 21.25 9.59 -0.09
CA LYS A 289 21.97 10.73 -0.70
C LYS A 289 22.16 10.58 -2.23
N LYS A 290 21.63 9.52 -2.85
CA LYS A 290 21.89 9.12 -4.24
C LYS A 290 20.60 8.78 -4.96
N LEU A 291 20.63 8.74 -6.29
CA LEU A 291 19.58 8.14 -7.13
C LEU A 291 20.12 6.86 -7.76
N ALA A 292 19.28 5.87 -7.92
CA ALA A 292 19.57 4.67 -8.69
C ALA A 292 18.57 4.56 -9.85
N VAL A 293 19.06 4.18 -11.02
CA VAL A 293 18.25 3.99 -12.23
C VAL A 293 18.46 2.57 -12.74
N LEU A 294 17.37 1.87 -13.06
CA LEU A 294 17.42 0.56 -13.70
C LEU A 294 17.22 0.71 -15.21
N THR A 295 18.25 0.36 -15.98
CA THR A 295 18.26 0.41 -17.46
C THR A 295 18.59 -0.94 -18.07
N ARG A 296 18.58 -1.03 -19.39
CA ARG A 296 19.04 -2.20 -20.13
C ARG A 296 20.48 -2.05 -20.58
N THR A 297 20.95 -0.83 -20.80
CA THR A 297 22.27 -0.50 -21.33
C THR A 297 22.99 0.52 -20.45
N LEU A 298 24.31 0.53 -20.48
CA LEU A 298 25.19 1.36 -19.65
C LEU A 298 25.27 2.81 -20.11
N ASP A 299 25.23 3.06 -21.41
CA ASP A 299 25.64 4.35 -21.99
C ASP A 299 24.52 5.39 -21.99
N GLU A 300 23.26 4.95 -22.06
CA GLU A 300 22.09 5.83 -22.10
C GLU A 300 22.03 6.80 -20.91
N VAL A 301 22.36 6.34 -19.70
CA VAL A 301 22.22 7.16 -18.48
C VAL A 301 23.24 8.29 -18.43
N LYS A 302 24.46 8.06 -18.93
CA LYS A 302 25.52 9.10 -18.96
C LYS A 302 25.14 10.25 -19.87
N GLU A 303 24.59 9.97 -21.03
CA GLU A 303 24.11 11.02 -21.96
C GLU A 303 23.00 11.86 -21.35
N THR A 304 22.04 11.21 -20.69
CA THR A 304 20.94 11.91 -20.00
C THR A 304 21.47 12.79 -18.86
N ILE A 305 22.45 12.32 -18.07
CA ILE A 305 23.06 13.12 -17.00
C ILE A 305 23.79 14.33 -17.58
N ASN A 306 24.57 14.14 -18.65
CA ASN A 306 25.31 15.23 -19.29
C ASN A 306 24.36 16.27 -19.87
N GLY A 307 23.32 15.85 -20.60
CA GLY A 307 22.29 16.75 -21.15
C GLY A 307 21.56 17.51 -20.04
N PHE A 308 21.22 16.85 -18.92
CA PHE A 308 20.64 17.52 -17.76
C PHE A 308 21.58 18.58 -17.19
N MET A 309 22.85 18.27 -17.02
CA MET A 309 23.83 19.20 -16.46
C MET A 309 24.04 20.43 -17.37
N GLU A 310 24.09 20.25 -18.67
CA GLU A 310 24.17 21.35 -19.63
C GLU A 310 22.92 22.24 -19.56
N HIS A 311 21.74 21.64 -19.56
CA HIS A 311 20.46 22.37 -19.46
C HIS A 311 20.39 23.20 -18.16
N GLN A 312 20.81 22.62 -17.01
CA GLN A 312 20.80 23.34 -15.73
C GLN A 312 21.80 24.51 -15.69
N LYS A 313 22.94 24.42 -16.38
CA LYS A 313 23.88 25.54 -16.53
C LYS A 313 23.26 26.70 -17.27
N HIS A 314 22.47 26.44 -18.30
CA HIS A 314 21.77 27.47 -19.10
C HIS A 314 20.61 28.12 -18.36
N GLU A 315 19.78 27.36 -17.66
CA GLU A 315 18.58 27.85 -16.96
C GLU A 315 18.88 28.62 -15.66
N LYS A 316 20.12 28.57 -15.13
CA LYS A 316 20.52 29.20 -13.85
C LYS A 316 19.59 28.86 -12.68
N ASN A 317 19.03 27.67 -12.69
CA ASN A 317 18.09 27.19 -11.66
C ASN A 317 18.74 27.06 -10.27
N PHE A 318 20.06 26.98 -10.21
CA PHE A 318 20.86 26.83 -9.00
C PHE A 318 21.92 27.93 -8.91
N ARG A 319 22.24 28.35 -7.67
CA ARG A 319 23.32 29.30 -7.41
C ARG A 319 24.68 28.75 -7.88
N VAL A 320 24.88 27.47 -7.66
CA VAL A 320 26.02 26.70 -8.15
C VAL A 320 25.49 25.36 -8.64
N THR A 321 25.78 25.00 -9.88
CA THR A 321 25.39 23.70 -10.44
C THR A 321 26.33 22.61 -9.88
N PRO A 322 25.84 21.66 -9.09
CA PRO A 322 26.69 20.62 -8.53
C PRO A 322 27.15 19.66 -9.64
N GLU A 323 28.35 19.13 -9.50
CA GLU A 323 28.81 18.04 -10.36
C GLU A 323 28.15 16.74 -9.96
N LEU A 324 27.74 15.94 -10.96
CA LEU A 324 27.16 14.63 -10.77
C LEU A 324 28.16 13.56 -11.13
N ILE A 325 28.29 12.59 -10.26
CA ILE A 325 29.08 11.37 -10.49
C ILE A 325 28.16 10.17 -10.64
N SER A 326 28.49 9.25 -11.54
CA SER A 326 27.72 8.04 -11.72
C SER A 326 28.62 6.80 -11.79
N ALA A 327 28.11 5.69 -11.28
CA ALA A 327 28.70 4.37 -11.42
C ALA A 327 27.63 3.37 -11.82
N SER A 328 27.96 2.44 -12.69
CA SER A 328 27.03 1.46 -13.25
C SER A 328 27.57 0.05 -13.14
N VAL A 329 26.69 -0.90 -12.85
CA VAL A 329 26.98 -2.34 -12.83
C VAL A 329 25.85 -3.07 -13.53
N CYS A 330 26.18 -3.96 -14.47
CA CYS A 330 25.23 -4.80 -15.16
C CYS A 330 25.18 -6.21 -14.58
N ILE A 331 23.99 -6.77 -14.45
CA ILE A 331 23.71 -8.12 -13.98
C ILE A 331 23.10 -8.89 -15.15
N PRO A 332 23.62 -10.08 -15.52
CA PRO A 332 24.65 -10.85 -14.82
C PRO A 332 26.09 -10.55 -15.24
N GLU A 333 26.38 -9.62 -16.13
CA GLU A 333 27.70 -9.42 -16.75
C GLU A 333 28.80 -9.07 -15.73
N ASN A 334 28.53 -8.16 -14.78
CA ASN A 334 29.52 -7.66 -13.82
C ASN A 334 29.29 -8.19 -12.39
N ALA A 335 28.11 -8.71 -12.11
CA ALA A 335 27.72 -9.26 -10.81
C ALA A 335 26.62 -10.31 -11.00
N GLU A 336 26.67 -11.40 -10.24
CA GLU A 336 25.66 -12.46 -10.33
C GLU A 336 24.40 -12.12 -9.52
N THR A 337 24.55 -11.35 -8.43
CA THR A 337 23.48 -11.01 -7.51
C THR A 337 23.39 -9.51 -7.27
N TYR A 338 22.25 -9.07 -6.75
CA TYR A 338 22.03 -7.68 -6.36
C TYR A 338 22.97 -7.24 -5.23
N GLU A 339 23.23 -8.11 -4.26
CA GLU A 339 24.14 -7.86 -3.14
C GLU A 339 25.55 -7.58 -3.64
N GLN A 340 26.08 -8.42 -4.56
CA GLN A 340 27.39 -8.21 -5.21
C GLN A 340 27.41 -6.91 -6.03
N ALA A 341 26.36 -6.64 -6.80
CA ALA A 341 26.24 -5.40 -7.57
C ALA A 341 26.28 -4.15 -6.67
N THR A 342 25.63 -4.19 -5.51
CA THR A 342 25.61 -3.09 -4.56
C THR A 342 26.99 -2.85 -3.95
N GLU A 343 27.71 -3.91 -3.63
CA GLU A 343 29.06 -3.84 -3.07
C GLU A 343 30.05 -3.25 -4.09
N ILE A 344 30.01 -3.71 -5.34
CA ILE A 344 30.82 -3.18 -6.45
C ILE A 344 30.52 -1.69 -6.66
N LEU A 345 29.25 -1.29 -6.67
CA LEU A 345 28.83 0.10 -6.84
C LEU A 345 29.33 1.00 -5.70
N GLN A 346 29.32 0.52 -4.47
CA GLN A 346 29.90 1.26 -3.33
C GLN A 346 31.39 1.47 -3.53
N GLN A 347 32.13 0.43 -3.92
CA GLN A 347 33.56 0.52 -4.16
C GLN A 347 33.91 1.46 -5.32
N LEU A 348 33.15 1.39 -6.43
CA LEU A 348 33.34 2.28 -7.59
C LEU A 348 33.09 3.75 -7.21
N LEU A 349 32.00 4.03 -6.51
CA LEU A 349 31.68 5.39 -6.06
C LEU A 349 32.73 5.92 -5.08
N LEU A 350 33.25 5.11 -4.16
CA LEU A 350 34.34 5.49 -3.26
C LEU A 350 35.65 5.79 -4.01
N LYS A 351 35.97 5.03 -5.06
CA LYS A 351 37.15 5.29 -5.92
C LYS A 351 37.01 6.61 -6.68
N VAL A 352 35.83 6.90 -7.19
CA VAL A 352 35.55 8.17 -7.89
C VAL A 352 35.61 9.35 -6.93
N LEU A 353 35.01 9.24 -5.75
CA LEU A 353 35.05 10.28 -4.69
C LEU A 353 36.49 10.55 -4.22
N ARG A 354 37.30 9.52 -3.97
CA ARG A 354 38.72 9.70 -3.60
C ARG A 354 39.53 10.44 -4.66
N ARG A 355 39.27 10.20 -5.95
CA ARG A 355 39.92 10.94 -7.04
C ARG A 355 39.51 12.42 -7.04
N SER A 356 38.26 12.73 -6.80
CA SER A 356 37.77 14.11 -6.74
C SER A 356 38.27 14.87 -5.52
N ASP A 357 38.39 14.24 -4.36
CA ASP A 357 38.98 14.83 -3.16
C ASP A 357 40.45 15.23 -3.37
N TYR A 358 41.21 14.43 -4.11
CA TYR A 358 42.58 14.78 -4.50
C TYR A 358 42.61 16.00 -5.43
N ALA A 359 41.71 16.07 -6.40
CA ALA A 359 41.62 17.21 -7.32
C ALA A 359 41.19 18.50 -6.59
N TRP A 360 40.19 18.43 -5.70
CA TRP A 360 39.70 19.54 -4.90
C TRP A 360 40.73 20.08 -3.93
N ASN A 361 41.43 19.20 -3.20
CA ASN A 361 42.50 19.61 -2.29
C ASN A 361 43.72 20.19 -3.02
N SER A 362 43.97 19.78 -4.27
CA SER A 362 45.03 20.37 -5.09
C SER A 362 44.67 21.77 -5.59
N LEU A 363 43.38 22.04 -5.89
CA LEU A 363 42.89 23.36 -6.28
C LEU A 363 42.87 24.35 -5.08
N ARG A 364 42.50 23.88 -3.89
CA ARG A 364 42.48 24.68 -2.66
C ARG A 364 43.89 25.07 -2.16
N ARG A 365 44.93 24.31 -2.53
CA ARG A 365 46.34 24.66 -2.23
C ARG A 365 46.95 25.62 -3.24
N LYS A 366 46.23 25.89 -4.37
CA LYS A 366 46.69 26.84 -5.41
C LYS A 366 45.90 28.13 -5.42
N ALA A 367 44.82 28.25 -4.64
CA ALA A 367 44.09 29.47 -4.35
C ALA A 367 44.46 30.00 -2.96
#